data_474e38318e2879b4d3fc787fd8f059d5
#
_entry.id   474e38318e2879b4d3fc787fd8f059d5
#
_cell.length_a   1.000
_cell.length_b   1.000
_cell.length_c   1.000
_cell.angle_alpha   90.00
_cell.angle_beta   90.00
_cell.angle_gamma   90.00
#
_symmetry.space_group_name_H-M   'P 1'
#
loop_
_entity.id
_entity.type
_entity.pdbx_description
1 polymer ?
#
loop_
_entity_poly.entity_id
_entity_poly.type
_entity_poly.pdbx_seq_one_letter_code
_entity_poly.pdbx_strand_id
1 'polypeptide(L)'
;MQCLKDMLTIPDQSPIYIILDALDECPNSYGVPTPRSQVLTLLKQLMDLRLPHLHICVTSRPEFDIRATLERLALHSVSLHEESGQKEDIVDYVRSVVYSDSEETMMKRWRDEDKEMVVETLSEKADGM
;
A
#
# COMPACT_ATOMS: atom_id res chain seq x y z
N MET A 1 -8.18 7.30 -22.85
CA MET A 1 -7.36 6.07 -23.06
C MET A 1 -6.41 6.19 -24.23
N GLN A 2 -6.85 6.64 -25.43
CA GLN A 2 -5.96 6.70 -26.59
C GLN A 2 -4.75 7.59 -26.35
N CYS A 3 -4.93 8.80 -25.84
CA CYS A 3 -3.85 9.74 -25.55
C CYS A 3 -2.75 9.14 -24.63
N LEU A 4 -3.15 8.45 -23.56
CA LEU A 4 -2.18 7.78 -22.68
C LEU A 4 -1.40 6.68 -23.42
N LYS A 5 -2.08 5.87 -24.24
CA LYS A 5 -1.41 4.85 -25.05
C LYS A 5 -0.43 5.47 -26.04
N ASP A 6 -0.84 6.54 -26.71
CA ASP A 6 0.01 7.23 -27.66
C ASP A 6 1.26 7.80 -26.98
N MET A 7 1.11 8.37 -25.78
CA MET A 7 2.23 8.84 -24.96
C MET A 7 3.17 7.71 -24.57
N LEU A 8 2.64 6.57 -24.13
CA LEU A 8 3.42 5.41 -23.67
C LEU A 8 4.14 4.68 -24.83
N THR A 9 3.70 4.86 -26.06
CA THR A 9 4.26 4.18 -27.24
C THR A 9 5.24 5.03 -28.06
N ILE A 10 5.59 6.23 -27.58
CA ILE A 10 6.62 7.06 -28.24
C ILE A 10 7.97 6.28 -28.23
N PRO A 11 8.66 6.17 -29.36
CA PRO A 11 9.97 5.49 -29.43
C PRO A 11 11.03 6.16 -28.55
N ASP A 12 12.01 5.38 -28.10
CA ASP A 12 13.21 5.84 -27.38
C ASP A 12 12.93 6.60 -26.07
N GLN A 13 11.83 6.26 -25.40
CA GLN A 13 11.50 6.85 -24.10
C GLN A 13 12.36 6.30 -22.95
N SER A 14 12.65 7.18 -21.99
CA SER A 14 13.14 6.76 -20.68
C SER A 14 12.13 5.88 -19.96
N PRO A 15 12.54 5.05 -18.99
CA PRO A 15 11.63 4.25 -18.18
C PRO A 15 10.52 5.10 -17.55
N ILE A 16 9.29 4.64 -17.68
CA ILE A 16 8.09 5.28 -17.13
C ILE A 16 7.63 4.47 -15.92
N TYR A 17 7.43 5.17 -14.81
CA TYR A 17 6.94 4.57 -13.56
C TYR A 17 5.55 5.14 -13.25
N ILE A 18 4.57 4.26 -13.11
CA ILE A 18 3.22 4.59 -12.66
C ILE A 18 3.04 4.01 -11.26
N ILE A 19 2.73 4.86 -10.29
CA ILE A 19 2.46 4.45 -8.92
C ILE A 19 0.99 4.72 -8.62
N LEU A 20 0.26 3.69 -8.22
CA LEU A 20 -1.12 3.75 -7.76
C LEU A 20 -1.14 3.35 -6.29
N ASP A 21 -1.37 4.34 -5.45
CA ASP A 21 -1.42 4.13 -4.00
C ASP A 21 -2.86 3.91 -3.52
N ALA A 22 -3.02 3.05 -2.52
CA ALA A 22 -4.29 2.79 -1.83
C ALA A 22 -5.46 2.47 -2.79
N LEU A 23 -5.27 1.54 -3.72
CA LEU A 23 -6.30 1.17 -4.71
C LEU A 23 -7.62 0.70 -4.08
N ASP A 24 -7.58 0.14 -2.87
CA ASP A 24 -8.76 -0.27 -2.09
C ASP A 24 -9.65 0.90 -1.69
N GLU A 25 -9.13 2.14 -1.60
CA GLU A 25 -9.92 3.34 -1.32
C GLU A 25 -10.74 3.79 -2.54
N CYS A 26 -10.45 3.28 -3.73
CA CYS A 26 -11.23 3.56 -4.91
C CYS A 26 -12.63 2.94 -4.77
N PRO A 27 -13.72 3.71 -4.93
CA PRO A 27 -15.08 3.21 -4.69
C PRO A 27 -15.46 2.00 -5.55
N ASN A 28 -16.01 0.96 -4.91
CA ASN A 28 -16.49 -0.25 -5.58
C ASN A 28 -18.03 -0.39 -5.53
N SER A 29 -18.76 0.63 -5.08
CA SER A 29 -20.19 0.55 -4.77
C SER A 29 -21.11 1.36 -5.67
N TYR A 30 -20.59 2.16 -6.60
CA TYR A 30 -21.38 3.05 -7.43
C TYR A 30 -21.09 2.89 -8.93
N GLY A 31 -22.15 2.77 -9.71
CA GLY A 31 -22.05 2.68 -11.17
C GLY A 31 -21.78 1.27 -11.72
N VAL A 32 -22.00 1.10 -13.01
CA VAL A 32 -21.62 -0.13 -13.74
C VAL A 32 -20.99 0.33 -15.07
N PRO A 33 -19.68 0.15 -15.23
CA PRO A 33 -18.71 -0.39 -14.27
C PRO A 33 -18.41 0.55 -13.10
N THR A 34 -18.01 0.00 -11.96
CA THR A 34 -17.61 0.77 -10.78
C THR A 34 -16.28 1.52 -11.02
N PRO A 35 -15.98 2.62 -10.31
CA PRO A 35 -14.70 3.32 -10.47
C PRO A 35 -13.49 2.39 -10.29
N ARG A 36 -13.48 1.53 -9.27
CA ARG A 36 -12.41 0.55 -9.04
C ARG A 36 -12.27 -0.42 -10.21
N SER A 37 -13.37 -0.97 -10.72
CA SER A 37 -13.33 -1.89 -11.87
C SER A 37 -12.81 -1.23 -13.15
N GLN A 38 -13.04 0.07 -13.32
CA GLN A 38 -12.48 0.84 -14.43
C GLN A 38 -10.97 0.97 -14.31
N VAL A 39 -10.46 1.26 -13.10
CA VAL A 39 -9.01 1.34 -12.85
C VAL A 39 -8.35 -0.03 -13.06
N LEU A 40 -8.93 -1.11 -12.53
CA LEU A 40 -8.43 -2.48 -12.75
C LEU A 40 -8.41 -2.85 -14.23
N THR A 41 -9.44 -2.46 -14.98
CA THR A 41 -9.50 -2.66 -16.43
C THR A 41 -8.42 -1.85 -17.15
N LEU A 42 -8.17 -0.62 -16.72
CA LEU A 42 -7.10 0.22 -17.25
C LEU A 42 -5.72 -0.42 -17.03
N LEU A 43 -5.44 -0.88 -15.81
CA LEU A 43 -4.19 -1.57 -15.47
C LEU A 43 -3.97 -2.77 -16.38
N LYS A 44 -5.00 -3.61 -16.56
CA LYS A 44 -4.92 -4.75 -17.45
C LYS A 44 -4.58 -4.32 -18.88
N GLN A 45 -5.25 -3.29 -19.41
CA GLN A 45 -4.97 -2.80 -20.75
C GLN A 45 -3.56 -2.22 -20.91
N LEU A 46 -3.01 -1.59 -19.85
CA LEU A 46 -1.62 -1.09 -19.86
C LEU A 46 -0.63 -2.24 -19.87
N MET A 47 -0.85 -3.27 -19.06
CA MET A 47 0.01 -4.45 -19.02
C MET A 47 -0.04 -5.26 -20.33
N ASP A 48 -1.20 -5.31 -20.98
CA ASP A 48 -1.38 -5.97 -22.28
C ASP A 48 -0.57 -5.29 -23.42
N LEU A 49 -0.15 -4.01 -23.25
CA LEU A 49 0.74 -3.34 -24.20
C LEU A 49 2.15 -3.92 -24.20
N ARG A 50 2.56 -4.63 -23.16
CA ARG A 50 3.87 -5.27 -23.00
C ARG A 50 5.05 -4.35 -23.27
N LEU A 51 4.97 -3.11 -22.81
CA LEU A 51 6.01 -2.12 -23.00
C LEU A 51 7.17 -2.37 -21.99
N PRO A 52 8.40 -2.65 -22.46
CA PRO A 52 9.51 -3.04 -21.57
C PRO A 52 9.98 -1.89 -20.66
N HIS A 53 9.69 -0.65 -21.02
CA HIS A 53 10.04 0.56 -20.28
C HIS A 53 8.94 1.04 -19.34
N LEU A 54 7.77 0.36 -19.29
CA LEU A 54 6.66 0.71 -18.40
C LEU A 54 6.71 -0.16 -17.14
N HIS A 55 6.82 0.51 -15.99
CA HIS A 55 6.80 -0.09 -14.67
C HIS A 55 5.59 0.40 -13.90
N ILE A 56 4.81 -0.51 -13.34
CA ILE A 56 3.61 -0.18 -12.57
C ILE A 56 3.75 -0.75 -11.16
N CYS A 57 3.63 0.10 -10.15
CA CYS A 57 3.56 -0.27 -8.74
C CYS A 57 2.15 0.05 -8.23
N VAL A 58 1.54 -0.91 -7.55
CA VAL A 58 0.21 -0.74 -6.96
C VAL A 58 0.27 -1.14 -5.49
N THR A 59 -0.19 -0.25 -4.61
CA THR A 59 -0.42 -0.58 -3.21
C THR A 59 -1.91 -0.73 -2.95
N SER A 60 -2.29 -1.66 -2.09
CA SER A 60 -3.69 -1.92 -1.74
C SER A 60 -3.80 -2.84 -0.54
N ARG A 61 -4.89 -2.75 0.20
CA ARG A 61 -5.34 -3.83 1.08
C ARG A 61 -5.74 -5.06 0.24
N PRO A 62 -5.72 -6.27 0.80
CA PRO A 62 -5.98 -7.52 0.08
C PRO A 62 -7.48 -7.75 -0.20
N GLU A 63 -8.12 -6.82 -0.90
CA GLU A 63 -9.50 -6.95 -1.37
C GLU A 63 -9.62 -8.02 -2.45
N PHE A 64 -10.73 -8.79 -2.44
CA PHE A 64 -10.91 -9.95 -3.31
C PHE A 64 -10.81 -9.62 -4.81
N ASP A 65 -11.48 -8.57 -5.26
CA ASP A 65 -11.51 -8.14 -6.66
C ASP A 65 -10.14 -7.63 -7.14
N ILE A 66 -9.42 -6.94 -6.27
CA ILE A 66 -8.07 -6.45 -6.53
C ILE A 66 -7.10 -7.63 -6.66
N ARG A 67 -7.10 -8.53 -5.66
CA ARG A 67 -6.26 -9.74 -5.69
C ARG A 67 -6.53 -10.59 -6.92
N ALA A 68 -7.78 -10.92 -7.20
CA ALA A 68 -8.16 -11.74 -8.35
C ALA A 68 -7.68 -11.16 -9.70
N THR A 69 -7.56 -9.83 -9.78
CA THR A 69 -7.07 -9.15 -10.99
C THR A 69 -5.55 -9.05 -11.00
N LEU A 70 -4.95 -8.56 -9.91
CA LEU A 70 -3.52 -8.21 -9.88
C LEU A 70 -2.61 -9.44 -9.75
N GLU A 71 -3.00 -10.50 -9.04
CA GLU A 71 -2.21 -11.74 -8.94
C GLU A 71 -1.89 -12.37 -10.30
N ARG A 72 -2.74 -12.12 -11.30
CA ARG A 72 -2.53 -12.61 -12.67
C ARG A 72 -1.65 -11.69 -13.51
N LEU A 73 -1.48 -10.45 -13.11
CA LEU A 73 -0.76 -9.42 -13.85
C LEU A 73 0.60 -9.11 -13.23
N ALA A 74 0.72 -9.22 -11.91
CA ALA A 74 1.93 -8.86 -11.18
C ALA A 74 3.05 -9.89 -11.44
N LEU A 75 4.24 -9.39 -11.73
CA LEU A 75 5.48 -10.18 -11.78
C LEU A 75 6.02 -10.45 -10.37
N HIS A 76 5.83 -9.49 -9.46
CA HIS A 76 6.24 -9.54 -8.06
C HIS A 76 5.09 -9.04 -7.19
N SER A 77 4.88 -9.71 -6.07
CA SER A 77 3.94 -9.30 -5.03
C SER A 77 4.65 -9.39 -3.69
N VAL A 78 4.52 -8.33 -2.89
CA VAL A 78 5.06 -8.27 -1.53
C VAL A 78 3.89 -8.07 -0.59
N SER A 79 3.80 -8.94 0.42
CA SER A 79 2.84 -8.81 1.51
C SER A 79 3.54 -8.21 2.71
N LEU A 80 3.16 -7.00 3.10
CA LEU A 80 3.75 -6.36 4.29
C LEU A 80 3.46 -7.15 5.57
N HIS A 81 2.37 -7.92 5.62
CA HIS A 81 2.05 -8.77 6.78
C HIS A 81 2.98 -9.97 6.94
N GLU A 82 3.60 -10.43 5.86
CA GLU A 82 4.47 -11.59 5.87
C GLU A 82 5.95 -11.22 6.08
N GLU A 83 6.27 -9.92 6.07
CA GLU A 83 7.61 -9.44 6.32
C GLU A 83 7.93 -9.53 7.82
N SER A 84 8.88 -10.40 8.17
CA SER A 84 9.26 -10.73 9.55
C SER A 84 9.78 -9.55 10.38
N GLY A 85 10.22 -8.47 9.73
CA GLY A 85 10.72 -7.25 10.40
C GLY A 85 9.62 -6.25 10.80
N GLN A 86 8.42 -6.33 10.24
CA GLN A 86 7.40 -5.32 10.45
C GLN A 86 6.92 -5.23 11.91
N LYS A 87 6.79 -6.37 12.60
CA LYS A 87 6.38 -6.37 14.00
C LYS A 87 7.42 -5.71 14.90
N GLU A 88 8.69 -5.98 14.66
CA GLU A 88 9.80 -5.37 15.40
C GLU A 88 9.84 -3.86 15.16
N ASP A 89 9.71 -3.43 13.91
CA ASP A 89 9.67 -2.01 13.54
C ASP A 89 8.49 -1.27 14.21
N ILE A 90 7.31 -1.89 14.28
CA ILE A 90 6.13 -1.33 14.96
C ILE A 90 6.38 -1.21 16.47
N VAL A 91 6.90 -2.26 17.10
CA VAL A 91 7.23 -2.25 18.52
C VAL A 91 8.24 -1.15 18.83
N ASP A 92 9.31 -1.04 18.05
CA ASP A 92 10.36 -0.05 18.21
C ASP A 92 9.82 1.36 18.00
N TYR A 93 8.98 1.57 16.99
CA TYR A 93 8.34 2.85 16.77
C TYR A 93 7.42 3.24 17.95
N VAL A 94 6.52 2.36 18.38
CA VAL A 94 5.60 2.62 19.49
C VAL A 94 6.39 2.90 20.75
N ARG A 95 7.42 2.11 21.03
CA ARG A 95 8.30 2.30 22.20
C ARG A 95 9.02 3.64 22.14
N SER A 96 9.54 4.03 20.98
CA SER A 96 10.21 5.32 20.80
C SER A 96 9.28 6.51 21.07
N VAL A 97 8.02 6.41 20.71
CA VAL A 97 7.01 7.45 20.96
C VAL A 97 6.59 7.48 22.43
N VAL A 98 6.32 6.31 23.03
CA VAL A 98 5.82 6.19 24.42
C VAL A 98 6.89 6.62 25.43
N TYR A 99 8.16 6.32 25.16
CA TYR A 99 9.30 6.67 26.01
C TYR A 99 10.03 7.95 25.56
N SER A 100 9.47 8.68 24.60
CA SER A 100 10.04 9.95 24.15
C SER A 100 10.11 10.98 25.27
N ASP A 101 11.28 11.61 25.40
CA ASP A 101 11.54 12.68 26.39
C ASP A 101 11.04 14.07 25.93
N SER A 102 10.30 14.15 24.81
CA SER A 102 9.79 15.42 24.31
C SER A 102 8.86 16.08 25.34
N GLU A 103 9.03 17.39 25.58
CA GLU A 103 8.25 18.14 26.57
C GLU A 103 6.74 18.17 26.25
N GLU A 104 6.37 17.91 25.02
CA GLU A 104 4.98 17.90 24.54
C GLU A 104 4.24 16.58 24.82
N THR A 105 4.94 15.52 25.25
CA THR A 105 4.33 14.20 25.41
C THR A 105 3.70 14.06 26.81
N MET A 106 2.38 13.99 26.88
CA MET A 106 1.65 13.72 28.14
C MET A 106 2.07 12.40 28.81
N MET A 107 2.71 11.50 28.07
CA MET A 107 3.18 10.19 28.52
C MET A 107 4.34 10.25 29.51
N LYS A 108 5.00 11.40 29.68
CA LYS A 108 6.07 11.62 30.69
C LYS A 108 5.60 11.37 32.12
N ARG A 109 4.29 11.51 32.38
CA ARG A 109 3.67 11.34 33.69
C ARG A 109 3.15 9.94 33.96
N TRP A 110 3.23 9.06 32.97
CA TRP A 110 2.74 7.69 33.09
C TRP A 110 3.79 6.85 33.82
N ARG A 111 3.31 5.86 34.60
CA ARG A 111 4.17 4.86 35.19
C ARG A 111 4.73 3.95 34.11
N ASP A 112 5.90 3.38 34.33
CA ASP A 112 6.54 2.49 33.35
C ASP A 112 5.67 1.26 33.04
N GLU A 113 4.93 0.75 34.05
CA GLU A 113 3.96 -0.34 33.87
C GLU A 113 2.83 0.03 32.86
N ASP A 114 2.32 1.26 32.95
CA ASP A 114 1.26 1.76 32.07
C ASP A 114 1.82 1.95 30.63
N LYS A 115 3.06 2.42 30.53
CA LYS A 115 3.76 2.57 29.24
C LYS A 115 3.98 1.23 28.54
N GLU A 116 4.45 0.21 29.27
CA GLU A 116 4.69 -1.12 28.70
C GLU A 116 3.38 -1.78 28.26
N MET A 117 2.30 -1.65 29.04
CA MET A 117 0.97 -2.13 28.68
C MET A 117 0.48 -1.49 27.36
N VAL A 118 0.76 -0.20 27.16
CA VAL A 118 0.42 0.51 25.91
C VAL A 118 1.24 -0.01 24.73
N VAL A 119 2.54 -0.21 24.92
CA VAL A 119 3.42 -0.77 23.89
C VAL A 119 2.92 -2.14 23.45
N GLU A 120 2.67 -3.05 24.41
CA GLU A 120 2.14 -4.39 24.12
C GLU A 120 0.80 -4.32 23.39
N THR A 121 -0.17 -3.58 23.93
CA THR A 121 -1.52 -3.49 23.36
C THR A 121 -1.53 -2.92 21.95
N LEU A 122 -0.76 -1.87 21.68
CA LEU A 122 -0.69 -1.25 20.36
C LEU A 122 0.05 -2.13 19.35
N SER A 123 1.12 -2.79 19.78
CA SER A 123 1.89 -3.70 18.93
C SER A 123 1.07 -4.94 18.54
N GLU A 124 0.29 -5.49 19.46
CA GLU A 124 -0.61 -6.61 19.16
C GLU A 124 -1.76 -6.21 18.22
N LYS A 125 -2.34 -5.02 18.43
CA LYS A 125 -3.46 -4.54 17.60
C LYS A 125 -3.05 -3.99 16.24
N ALA A 126 -1.79 -3.64 16.08
CA ALA A 126 -1.25 -3.21 14.79
C ALA A 126 -1.04 -4.38 13.82
N ASP A 127 -1.08 -5.62 14.32
CA ASP A 127 -1.03 -6.83 13.50
C ASP A 127 -2.28 -6.87 12.62
N GLY A 128 -2.17 -6.44 11.37
CA GLY A 128 -3.26 -6.44 10.40
C GLY A 128 -3.75 -5.07 9.91
N MET A 129 -3.08 -3.99 10.27
CA MET A 129 -3.34 -2.67 9.63
C MET A 129 -2.45 -2.43 8.42
#